data_b46a827ac0663e5f0240bc5fbfccbfeb
#
_entry.id   b46a827ac0663e5f0240bc5fbfccbfeb
#
_cell.length_a   1.000
_cell.length_b   1.000
_cell.length_c   1.000
_cell.angle_alpha   90.00
_cell.angle_beta   90.00
_cell.angle_gamma   90.00
#
_symmetry.space_group_name_H-M   'P 1'
#
loop_
_entity.id
_entity.type
_entity.pdbx_description
1 polymer ?
#
loop_
_entity_poly.entity_id
_entity_poly.type
_entity_poly.pdbx_seq_one_letter_code
_entity_poly.pdbx_strand_id
1 'polypeptide(L)'
;MNAQPRIQLADLEGLPADPPEPRNYQPLDLFAPVPPIEWVVENILVKGEATLLAAPGGAGKSYFALALSLAVASGEYFLDGRVQQGRVMYVDEEGSPALALQRLQQFGATDQQKENLDYLSYPGVDLVRHPEKLISDVQQTGPVLVVLDSHAKVARASEENSNNEMGKVWDEGILRVARWCNCAVLVIHHTSAAGRIRGATTIVNSADQVLSMVKEQDGSRSLYPAKPRRRMNKLRFDFKKVGIGQLACVRHFDFPDWDD
;
A
#
# COMPACT_ATOMS: atom_id res chain seq x y z
N MET A 1 -23.26 47.19 29.19
CA MET A 1 -23.89 46.60 27.98
C MET A 1 -22.82 46.56 26.91
N ASN A 2 -22.16 45.43 26.73
CA ASN A 2 -21.15 45.28 25.68
C ASN A 2 -21.87 44.85 24.39
N ALA A 3 -21.85 45.77 23.39
CA ALA A 3 -22.33 45.48 22.05
C ALA A 3 -21.35 44.45 21.41
N GLN A 4 -21.90 43.31 20.99
CA GLN A 4 -21.14 42.36 20.17
C GLN A 4 -20.79 43.01 18.83
N PRO A 5 -19.56 42.83 18.30
CA PRO A 5 -19.19 43.38 17.01
C PRO A 5 -20.08 42.73 15.92
N ARG A 6 -20.75 43.54 15.14
CA ARG A 6 -21.44 43.12 13.93
C ARG A 6 -20.40 42.82 12.87
N ILE A 7 -20.35 41.56 12.42
CA ILE A 7 -19.58 41.16 11.24
C ILE A 7 -20.15 41.95 10.03
N GLN A 8 -19.30 42.73 9.37
CA GLN A 8 -19.70 43.46 8.15
C GLN A 8 -19.54 42.54 6.93
N LEU A 9 -20.40 42.74 5.92
CA LEU A 9 -20.34 41.95 4.67
C LEU A 9 -18.98 42.00 3.96
N ALA A 10 -18.19 43.06 4.20
CA ALA A 10 -16.81 43.19 3.69
C ALA A 10 -15.81 42.17 4.31
N ASP A 11 -16.12 41.60 5.48
CA ASP A 11 -15.25 40.58 6.14
C ASP A 11 -15.42 39.18 5.54
N LEU A 12 -16.29 39.01 4.54
CA LEU A 12 -16.60 37.76 3.83
C LEU A 12 -15.88 37.62 2.48
N GLU A 13 -15.03 38.60 2.12
CA GLU A 13 -14.19 38.51 0.93
C GLU A 13 -13.06 37.50 1.18
N GLY A 14 -13.22 36.29 0.70
CA GLY A 14 -12.24 35.21 0.81
C GLY A 14 -12.80 33.85 1.22
N LEU A 15 -14.10 33.77 1.49
CA LEU A 15 -14.77 32.48 1.57
C LEU A 15 -14.91 31.87 0.16
N PRO A 16 -14.60 30.57 -0.03
CA PRO A 16 -14.84 29.93 -1.32
C PRO A 16 -16.31 30.15 -1.70
N ALA A 17 -16.53 30.71 -2.88
CA ALA A 17 -17.86 30.85 -3.45
C ALA A 17 -18.50 29.47 -3.55
N ASP A 18 -19.67 29.34 -3.00
CA ASP A 18 -20.55 28.19 -2.92
C ASP A 18 -20.07 27.04 -1.99
N PRO A 19 -20.91 26.67 -1.03
CA PRO A 19 -20.71 25.41 -0.32
C PRO A 19 -20.67 24.28 -1.36
N PRO A 20 -19.76 23.29 -1.21
CA PRO A 20 -19.71 22.15 -2.10
C PRO A 20 -21.13 21.59 -2.22
N GLU A 21 -21.57 21.28 -3.45
CA GLU A 21 -22.88 20.67 -3.69
C GLU A 21 -23.13 19.56 -2.67
N PRO A 22 -24.35 19.48 -2.10
CA PRO A 22 -24.63 18.47 -1.10
C PRO A 22 -24.33 17.10 -1.69
N ARG A 23 -23.31 16.42 -1.15
CA ARG A 23 -23.00 15.06 -1.55
C ARG A 23 -24.24 14.23 -1.35
N ASN A 24 -24.65 13.50 -2.37
CA ASN A 24 -25.80 12.63 -2.32
C ASN A 24 -25.50 11.45 -1.41
N TYR A 25 -25.62 11.65 -0.09
CA TYR A 25 -25.42 10.60 0.91
C TYR A 25 -26.60 9.63 0.81
N GLN A 26 -26.35 8.46 0.26
CA GLN A 26 -27.31 7.38 0.33
C GLN A 26 -27.11 6.62 1.64
N PRO A 27 -28.15 6.48 2.48
CA PRO A 27 -28.06 5.64 3.66
C PRO A 27 -27.73 4.20 3.26
N LEU A 28 -26.88 3.54 4.07
CA LEU A 28 -26.61 2.11 3.89
C LEU A 28 -27.91 1.34 4.17
N ASP A 29 -28.27 0.42 3.28
CA ASP A 29 -29.31 -0.56 3.59
C ASP A 29 -28.76 -1.57 4.60
N LEU A 30 -29.23 -1.45 5.86
CA LEU A 30 -28.77 -2.30 6.96
C LEU A 30 -29.27 -3.75 6.86
N PHE A 31 -30.18 -4.04 5.95
CA PHE A 31 -30.75 -5.37 5.69
C PHE A 31 -30.13 -6.02 4.45
N ALA A 32 -29.34 -5.27 3.68
CA ALA A 32 -28.65 -5.84 2.53
C ALA A 32 -27.66 -6.94 2.95
N PRO A 33 -27.49 -8.00 2.16
CA PRO A 33 -26.47 -9.00 2.42
C PRO A 33 -25.08 -8.36 2.40
N VAL A 34 -24.19 -8.80 3.31
CA VAL A 34 -22.80 -8.33 3.36
C VAL A 34 -22.14 -8.72 2.03
N PRO A 35 -21.62 -7.75 1.26
CA PRO A 35 -20.94 -8.06 0.01
C PRO A 35 -19.66 -8.86 0.27
N PRO A 36 -19.28 -9.75 -0.62
CA PRO A 36 -18.00 -10.47 -0.51
C PRO A 36 -16.83 -9.49 -0.57
N ILE A 37 -15.73 -9.83 0.12
CA ILE A 37 -14.50 -9.04 0.07
C ILE A 37 -13.90 -9.18 -1.34
N GLU A 38 -13.64 -8.05 -1.99
CA GLU A 38 -12.93 -8.00 -3.26
C GLU A 38 -11.43 -7.99 -3.01
N TRP A 39 -10.80 -9.16 -3.14
CA TRP A 39 -9.36 -9.31 -2.98
C TRP A 39 -8.63 -9.00 -4.28
N VAL A 40 -7.57 -8.19 -4.20
CA VAL A 40 -6.55 -8.12 -5.25
C VAL A 40 -5.54 -9.26 -5.06
N VAL A 41 -5.14 -9.52 -3.81
CA VAL A 41 -4.38 -10.71 -3.42
C VAL A 41 -5.06 -11.31 -2.20
N GLU A 42 -5.58 -12.52 -2.33
CA GLU A 42 -6.36 -13.19 -1.29
C GLU A 42 -5.60 -13.22 0.04
N ASN A 43 -6.28 -12.83 1.13
CA ASN A 43 -5.75 -12.72 2.49
C ASN A 43 -4.60 -11.70 2.68
N ILE A 44 -4.23 -10.91 1.65
CA ILE A 44 -3.13 -9.94 1.75
C ILE A 44 -3.59 -8.54 1.38
N LEU A 45 -4.20 -8.35 0.20
CA LEU A 45 -4.59 -7.02 -0.30
C LEU A 45 -6.05 -6.98 -0.73
N VAL A 46 -6.77 -6.00 -0.22
CA VAL A 46 -8.18 -5.76 -0.56
C VAL A 46 -8.26 -4.56 -1.50
N LYS A 47 -9.12 -4.67 -2.50
CA LYS A 47 -9.44 -3.60 -3.43
C LYS A 47 -10.10 -2.43 -2.70
N GLY A 48 -9.69 -1.21 -3.01
CA GLY A 48 -10.19 -0.01 -2.36
C GLY A 48 -9.59 0.27 -0.97
N GLU A 49 -8.59 -0.51 -0.53
CA GLU A 49 -7.93 -0.35 0.77
C GLU A 49 -6.43 -0.10 0.64
N ALA A 50 -5.87 0.58 1.64
CA ALA A 50 -4.46 0.84 1.77
C ALA A 50 -3.84 -0.04 2.88
N THR A 51 -2.86 -0.86 2.51
CA THR A 51 -2.11 -1.76 3.38
C THR A 51 -0.71 -1.24 3.60
N LEU A 52 -0.31 -1.05 4.86
CA LEU A 52 1.05 -0.73 5.26
C LEU A 52 1.86 -2.02 5.47
N LEU A 53 2.95 -2.21 4.72
CA LEU A 53 3.91 -3.29 4.94
C LEU A 53 5.12 -2.77 5.71
N ALA A 54 5.20 -3.10 7.00
CA ALA A 54 6.23 -2.64 7.90
C ALA A 54 7.27 -3.73 8.20
N ALA A 55 8.56 -3.41 8.05
CA ALA A 55 9.64 -4.32 8.42
C ALA A 55 10.97 -3.57 8.57
N PRO A 56 11.96 -4.15 9.27
CA PRO A 56 13.33 -3.61 9.33
C PRO A 56 13.98 -3.52 7.93
N GLY A 57 15.02 -2.69 7.81
CA GLY A 57 15.87 -2.67 6.64
C GLY A 57 16.45 -4.05 6.34
N GLY A 58 16.54 -4.44 5.07
CA GLY A 58 17.08 -5.75 4.66
C GLY A 58 16.16 -6.95 4.89
N ALA A 59 14.95 -6.79 5.42
CA ALA A 59 14.01 -7.89 5.60
C ALA A 59 13.44 -8.46 4.29
N GLY A 60 13.57 -7.74 3.16
CA GLY A 60 13.10 -8.18 1.84
C GLY A 60 11.77 -7.61 1.40
N LYS A 61 11.32 -6.47 1.97
CA LYS A 61 10.05 -5.81 1.62
C LYS A 61 9.88 -5.56 0.12
N SER A 62 10.87 -4.92 -0.50
CA SER A 62 10.82 -4.62 -1.94
C SER A 62 10.82 -5.88 -2.80
N TYR A 63 11.53 -6.95 -2.38
CA TYR A 63 11.46 -8.26 -3.05
C TYR A 63 10.06 -8.88 -2.93
N PHE A 64 9.45 -8.81 -1.74
CA PHE A 64 8.09 -9.28 -1.52
C PHE A 64 7.09 -8.50 -2.37
N ALA A 65 7.17 -7.17 -2.34
CA ALA A 65 6.27 -6.31 -3.12
C ALA A 65 6.43 -6.53 -4.62
N LEU A 66 7.66 -6.73 -5.11
CA LEU A 66 7.91 -7.01 -6.53
C LEU A 66 7.39 -8.39 -6.94
N ALA A 67 7.62 -9.44 -6.14
CA ALA A 67 7.08 -10.78 -6.41
C ALA A 67 5.55 -10.78 -6.44
N LEU A 68 4.92 -10.07 -5.49
CA LEU A 68 3.47 -9.87 -5.44
C LEU A 68 2.98 -9.08 -6.65
N SER A 69 3.69 -8.04 -7.07
CA SER A 69 3.37 -7.25 -8.27
C SER A 69 3.41 -8.08 -9.54
N LEU A 70 4.42 -8.94 -9.69
CA LEU A 70 4.54 -9.85 -10.83
C LEU A 70 3.40 -10.87 -10.85
N ALA A 71 3.00 -11.40 -9.70
CA ALA A 71 1.85 -12.31 -9.60
C ALA A 71 0.54 -11.60 -9.99
N VAL A 72 0.33 -10.33 -9.57
CA VAL A 72 -0.84 -9.54 -9.98
C VAL A 72 -0.82 -9.26 -11.48
N ALA A 73 0.34 -8.94 -12.04
CA ALA A 73 0.49 -8.67 -13.48
C ALA A 73 0.18 -9.89 -14.36
N SER A 74 0.44 -11.12 -13.88
CA SER A 74 0.17 -12.36 -14.61
C SER A 74 -1.14 -13.06 -14.21
N GLY A 75 -1.69 -12.77 -13.03
CA GLY A 75 -2.83 -13.50 -12.46
C GLY A 75 -2.45 -14.85 -11.84
N GLU A 76 -1.16 -15.07 -11.61
CA GLU A 76 -0.66 -16.28 -10.95
C GLU A 76 -0.94 -16.25 -9.44
N TYR A 77 -1.05 -17.42 -8.82
CA TYR A 77 -1.19 -17.52 -7.37
C TYR A 77 0.00 -16.89 -6.64
N PHE A 78 -0.27 -16.22 -5.53
CA PHE A 78 0.77 -15.69 -4.66
C PHE A 78 0.62 -16.24 -3.25
N LEU A 79 1.64 -16.99 -2.76
CA LEU A 79 1.61 -17.69 -1.47
C LEU A 79 0.32 -18.49 -1.27
N ASP A 80 -0.09 -19.22 -2.31
CA ASP A 80 -1.32 -20.04 -2.44
C ASP A 80 -2.65 -19.25 -2.40
N GLY A 81 -2.59 -17.91 -2.29
CA GLY A 81 -3.76 -17.04 -2.44
C GLY A 81 -4.08 -16.78 -3.91
N ARG A 82 -5.37 -16.67 -4.22
CA ARG A 82 -5.83 -16.24 -5.54
C ARG A 82 -5.46 -14.78 -5.76
N VAL A 83 -5.22 -14.43 -7.01
CA VAL A 83 -4.82 -13.07 -7.39
C VAL A 83 -5.73 -12.54 -8.48
N GLN A 84 -6.18 -11.31 -8.33
CA GLN A 84 -6.84 -10.59 -9.41
C GLN A 84 -5.78 -10.13 -10.40
N GLN A 85 -5.83 -10.62 -11.63
CA GLN A 85 -4.95 -10.13 -12.69
C GLN A 85 -5.28 -8.70 -13.07
N GLY A 86 -4.25 -7.89 -13.30
CA GLY A 86 -4.41 -6.53 -13.80
C GLY A 86 -3.10 -5.75 -13.84
N ARG A 87 -3.22 -4.49 -14.29
CA ARG A 87 -2.10 -3.57 -14.34
C ARG A 87 -1.63 -3.21 -12.92
N VAL A 88 -0.33 -3.11 -12.75
CA VAL A 88 0.33 -2.70 -11.50
C VAL A 88 1.13 -1.43 -11.76
N MET A 89 0.97 -0.43 -10.90
CA MET A 89 1.85 0.74 -10.84
C MET A 89 2.79 0.59 -9.64
N TYR A 90 4.09 0.45 -9.90
CA TYR A 90 5.12 0.36 -8.85
C TYR A 90 5.93 1.65 -8.82
N VAL A 91 5.75 2.45 -7.78
CA VAL A 91 6.48 3.71 -7.53
C VAL A 91 7.66 3.41 -6.62
N ASP A 92 8.88 3.39 -7.17
CA ASP A 92 10.13 3.16 -6.44
C ASP A 92 10.91 4.47 -6.32
N GLU A 93 10.91 5.07 -5.15
CA GLU A 93 11.67 6.27 -4.81
C GLU A 93 13.00 5.96 -4.09
N GLU A 94 13.39 4.68 -3.99
CA GLU A 94 14.62 4.24 -3.32
C GLU A 94 15.61 3.53 -4.23
N GLY A 95 15.10 2.71 -5.17
CA GLY A 95 15.90 1.85 -6.01
C GLY A 95 16.25 2.48 -7.37
N SER A 96 17.50 2.34 -7.80
CA SER A 96 17.89 2.77 -9.14
C SER A 96 17.26 1.89 -10.23
N PRO A 97 17.11 2.40 -11.48
CA PRO A 97 16.63 1.59 -12.61
C PRO A 97 17.43 0.31 -12.82
N ALA A 98 18.74 0.35 -12.62
CA ALA A 98 19.61 -0.82 -12.76
C ALA A 98 19.27 -1.90 -11.69
N LEU A 99 19.01 -1.49 -10.44
CA LEU A 99 18.60 -2.40 -9.38
C LEU A 99 17.22 -3.00 -9.65
N ALA A 100 16.28 -2.21 -10.17
CA ALA A 100 14.97 -2.67 -10.57
C ALA A 100 15.05 -3.76 -11.65
N LEU A 101 15.81 -3.49 -12.72
CA LEU A 101 16.05 -4.46 -13.80
C LEU A 101 16.72 -5.75 -13.29
N GLN A 102 17.71 -5.64 -12.40
CA GLN A 102 18.37 -6.79 -11.81
C GLN A 102 17.37 -7.66 -11.01
N ARG A 103 16.49 -7.05 -10.21
CA ARG A 103 15.45 -7.76 -9.46
C ARG A 103 14.44 -8.45 -10.37
N LEU A 104 13.98 -7.76 -11.42
CA LEU A 104 13.06 -8.32 -12.42
C LEU A 104 13.70 -9.54 -13.14
N GLN A 105 14.98 -9.45 -13.49
CA GLN A 105 15.73 -10.57 -14.06
C GLN A 105 15.88 -11.73 -13.08
N GLN A 106 16.14 -11.44 -11.80
CA GLN A 106 16.22 -12.47 -10.76
C GLN A 106 14.91 -13.24 -10.58
N PHE A 107 13.75 -12.56 -10.71
CA PHE A 107 12.45 -13.22 -10.70
C PHE A 107 12.09 -13.89 -12.04
N GLY A 108 12.88 -13.67 -13.09
CA GLY A 108 12.58 -14.19 -14.42
C GLY A 108 11.30 -13.62 -15.01
N ALA A 109 11.06 -12.31 -14.77
CA ALA A 109 9.84 -11.65 -15.22
C ALA A 109 9.57 -11.85 -16.71
N THR A 110 8.38 -12.39 -17.04
CA THR A 110 7.93 -12.65 -18.41
C THR A 110 7.54 -11.36 -19.14
N ASP A 111 7.42 -11.41 -20.44
CA ASP A 111 6.99 -10.23 -21.23
C ASP A 111 5.56 -9.82 -20.86
N GLN A 112 4.65 -10.77 -20.66
CA GLN A 112 3.29 -10.49 -20.17
C GLN A 112 3.29 -9.75 -18.83
N GLN A 113 4.15 -10.16 -17.89
CA GLN A 113 4.28 -9.48 -16.60
C GLN A 113 4.81 -8.06 -16.76
N LYS A 114 5.78 -7.86 -17.68
CA LYS A 114 6.34 -6.52 -17.95
C LYS A 114 5.33 -5.60 -18.61
N GLU A 115 4.47 -6.10 -19.51
CA GLU A 115 3.41 -5.32 -20.16
C GLU A 115 2.35 -4.81 -19.18
N ASN A 116 2.12 -5.55 -18.07
CA ASN A 116 1.18 -5.19 -17.04
C ASN A 116 1.82 -4.51 -15.82
N LEU A 117 3.14 -4.23 -15.83
CA LEU A 117 3.87 -3.60 -14.74
C LEU A 117 4.48 -2.26 -15.18
N ASP A 118 3.86 -1.16 -14.77
CA ASP A 118 4.43 0.18 -14.88
C ASP A 118 5.38 0.39 -13.70
N TYR A 119 6.68 0.10 -13.89
CA TYR A 119 7.69 0.31 -12.85
C TYR A 119 8.32 1.69 -13.02
N LEU A 120 8.05 2.59 -12.07
CA LEU A 120 8.50 3.98 -12.06
C LEU A 120 9.65 4.14 -11.06
N SER A 121 10.87 4.34 -11.55
CA SER A 121 12.06 4.57 -10.72
C SER A 121 12.34 6.06 -10.60
N TYR A 122 12.33 6.57 -9.38
CA TYR A 122 12.49 8.01 -9.05
C TYR A 122 11.52 8.95 -9.78
N PRO A 123 10.21 8.65 -9.84
CA PRO A 123 9.27 9.53 -10.54
C PRO A 123 9.08 10.88 -9.86
N GLY A 124 9.54 11.04 -8.63
CA GLY A 124 9.47 12.29 -7.91
C GLY A 124 8.11 12.55 -7.24
N VAL A 125 7.41 11.51 -6.81
CA VAL A 125 6.13 11.63 -6.10
C VAL A 125 6.29 12.41 -4.80
N ASP A 126 5.40 13.38 -4.56
CA ASP A 126 5.35 14.22 -3.36
C ASP A 126 3.90 14.31 -2.86
N LEU A 127 3.55 13.47 -1.91
CA LEU A 127 2.19 13.39 -1.39
C LEU A 127 1.84 14.48 -0.37
N VAL A 128 2.83 15.22 0.14
CA VAL A 128 2.56 16.40 0.99
C VAL A 128 2.12 17.58 0.15
N ARG A 129 2.77 17.82 -1.00
CA ARG A 129 2.54 19.02 -1.80
C ARG A 129 1.61 18.79 -2.98
N HIS A 130 1.66 17.59 -3.59
CA HIS A 130 1.02 17.30 -4.86
C HIS A 130 0.34 15.92 -4.90
N PRO A 131 -0.53 15.58 -3.91
CA PRO A 131 -1.21 14.27 -3.90
C PRO A 131 -2.08 14.05 -5.15
N GLU A 132 -2.64 15.14 -5.74
CA GLU A 132 -3.49 15.09 -6.91
C GLU A 132 -2.80 14.52 -8.15
N LYS A 133 -1.48 14.65 -8.27
CA LYS A 133 -0.73 14.11 -9.42
C LYS A 133 -0.77 12.59 -9.44
N LEU A 134 -0.46 11.94 -8.32
CA LEU A 134 -0.54 10.49 -8.24
C LEU A 134 -1.96 9.99 -8.48
N ILE A 135 -2.97 10.68 -7.93
CA ILE A 135 -4.38 10.32 -8.15
C ILE A 135 -4.71 10.38 -9.65
N SER A 136 -4.32 11.45 -10.33
CA SER A 136 -4.53 11.61 -11.78
C SER A 136 -3.85 10.52 -12.60
N ASP A 137 -2.59 10.20 -12.28
CA ASP A 137 -1.82 9.16 -12.99
C ASP A 137 -2.47 7.78 -12.81
N VAL A 138 -2.91 7.46 -11.59
CA VAL A 138 -3.61 6.21 -11.29
C VAL A 138 -4.97 6.14 -11.97
N GLN A 139 -5.72 7.25 -12.04
CA GLN A 139 -7.00 7.29 -12.79
C GLN A 139 -6.82 7.08 -14.29
N GLN A 140 -5.75 7.60 -14.86
CA GLN A 140 -5.45 7.46 -16.30
C GLN A 140 -5.00 6.05 -16.66
N THR A 141 -4.20 5.41 -15.81
CA THR A 141 -3.62 4.08 -16.08
C THR A 141 -4.50 2.93 -15.62
N GLY A 142 -5.37 3.15 -14.63
CA GLY A 142 -6.35 2.18 -14.12
C GLY A 142 -5.73 0.90 -13.53
N PRO A 143 -4.66 0.98 -12.69
CA PRO A 143 -4.08 -0.21 -12.09
C PRO A 143 -5.01 -0.83 -11.05
N VAL A 144 -4.93 -2.15 -10.86
CA VAL A 144 -5.60 -2.84 -9.75
C VAL A 144 -4.77 -2.80 -8.47
N LEU A 145 -3.46 -2.55 -8.61
CA LEU A 145 -2.51 -2.44 -7.50
C LEU A 145 -1.57 -1.24 -7.72
N VAL A 146 -1.42 -0.41 -6.69
CA VAL A 146 -0.37 0.62 -6.60
C VAL A 146 0.58 0.24 -5.47
N VAL A 147 1.89 0.22 -5.74
CA VAL A 147 2.93 0.01 -4.72
C VAL A 147 3.70 1.30 -4.53
N LEU A 148 3.88 1.72 -3.27
CA LEU A 148 4.66 2.91 -2.90
C LEU A 148 5.89 2.47 -2.08
N ASP A 149 7.06 2.50 -2.70
CA ASP A 149 8.35 2.10 -2.10
C ASP A 149 9.30 3.30 -2.05
N SER A 150 9.40 4.00 -0.93
CA SER A 150 8.76 3.76 0.35
C SER A 150 7.93 4.96 0.81
N HIS A 151 7.12 4.75 1.88
CA HIS A 151 6.30 5.79 2.52
C HIS A 151 7.08 7.08 2.78
N ALA A 152 8.23 6.99 3.45
CA ALA A 152 9.05 8.15 3.81
C ALA A 152 9.50 8.96 2.58
N LYS A 153 9.73 8.29 1.46
CA LYS A 153 10.18 8.91 0.21
C LYS A 153 9.06 9.58 -0.57
N VAL A 154 7.88 8.96 -0.64
CA VAL A 154 6.72 9.55 -1.32
C VAL A 154 6.03 10.61 -0.47
N ALA A 155 6.16 10.55 0.85
CA ALA A 155 5.64 11.58 1.74
C ALA A 155 6.38 12.91 1.56
N ARG A 156 7.71 12.89 1.41
CA ARG A 156 8.57 14.09 1.35
C ARG A 156 8.26 15.12 2.44
N ALA A 157 7.84 14.63 3.60
CA ALA A 157 7.50 15.46 4.73
C ALA A 157 8.75 16.17 5.28
N SER A 158 8.57 17.38 5.79
CA SER A 158 9.63 18.12 6.49
C SER A 158 9.98 17.43 7.81
N GLU A 159 8.98 16.82 8.47
CA GLU A 159 9.13 16.07 9.72
C GLU A 159 8.36 14.75 9.65
N GLU A 160 9.08 13.62 9.65
CA GLU A 160 8.48 12.26 9.62
C GLU A 160 7.59 11.98 10.85
N ASN A 161 7.81 12.68 11.95
CA ASN A 161 7.02 12.56 13.18
C ASN A 161 5.81 13.52 13.25
N SER A 162 5.59 14.33 12.23
CA SER A 162 4.45 15.24 12.17
C SER A 162 3.15 14.47 11.88
N ASN A 163 2.30 14.33 12.92
CA ASN A 163 0.97 13.72 12.74
C ASN A 163 0.12 14.45 11.71
N ASN A 164 0.29 15.78 11.59
CA ASN A 164 -0.49 16.60 10.66
C ASN A 164 -0.08 16.35 9.21
N GLU A 165 1.23 16.34 8.89
CA GLU A 165 1.72 16.05 7.54
C GLU A 165 1.40 14.60 7.17
N MET A 166 1.63 13.66 8.07
CA MET A 166 1.32 12.25 7.83
C MET A 166 -0.19 12.01 7.64
N GLY A 167 -1.04 12.72 8.40
CA GLY A 167 -2.49 12.70 8.19
C GLY A 167 -2.87 13.10 6.77
N LYS A 168 -2.32 14.21 6.26
CA LYS A 168 -2.56 14.65 4.88
C LYS A 168 -2.07 13.63 3.85
N VAL A 169 -0.87 13.10 4.00
CA VAL A 169 -0.32 12.07 3.11
C VAL A 169 -1.27 10.87 3.00
N TRP A 170 -1.81 10.41 4.14
CA TRP A 170 -2.73 9.29 4.16
C TRP A 170 -4.13 9.67 3.66
N ASP A 171 -4.73 10.71 4.22
CA ASP A 171 -6.14 11.04 3.97
C ASP A 171 -6.36 11.68 2.59
N GLU A 172 -5.46 12.56 2.15
CA GLU A 172 -5.58 13.27 0.87
C GLU A 172 -4.86 12.58 -0.30
N GLY A 173 -3.87 11.74 0.00
CA GLY A 173 -3.09 10.99 -1.00
C GLY A 173 -3.49 9.51 -1.02
N ILE A 174 -2.89 8.71 -0.16
CA ILE A 174 -2.91 7.24 -0.21
C ILE A 174 -4.34 6.66 -0.20
N LEU A 175 -5.17 7.09 0.76
CA LEU A 175 -6.55 6.60 0.89
C LEU A 175 -7.45 7.07 -0.25
N ARG A 176 -7.20 8.27 -0.81
CA ARG A 176 -7.93 8.72 -2.00
C ARG A 176 -7.57 7.89 -3.22
N VAL A 177 -6.29 7.58 -3.43
CA VAL A 177 -5.87 6.65 -4.49
C VAL A 177 -6.62 5.33 -4.34
N ALA A 178 -6.58 4.70 -3.17
CA ALA A 178 -7.25 3.42 -2.96
C ALA A 178 -8.75 3.49 -3.25
N ARG A 179 -9.45 4.47 -2.66
CA ARG A 179 -10.93 4.55 -2.67
C ARG A 179 -11.50 5.12 -3.96
N TRP A 180 -10.89 6.18 -4.52
CA TRP A 180 -11.42 6.84 -5.71
C TRP A 180 -11.05 6.12 -7.00
N CYS A 181 -9.86 5.50 -7.03
CA CYS A 181 -9.43 4.70 -8.17
C CYS A 181 -9.83 3.22 -8.03
N ASN A 182 -10.44 2.83 -6.89
CA ASN A 182 -10.89 1.46 -6.60
C ASN A 182 -9.81 0.41 -6.86
N CYS A 183 -8.60 0.67 -6.34
CA CYS A 183 -7.44 -0.22 -6.43
C CYS A 183 -6.90 -0.54 -5.04
N ALA A 184 -6.11 -1.61 -4.89
CA ALA A 184 -5.34 -1.84 -3.68
C ALA A 184 -4.10 -0.93 -3.67
N VAL A 185 -3.73 -0.40 -2.50
CA VAL A 185 -2.48 0.35 -2.32
C VAL A 185 -1.61 -0.37 -1.29
N LEU A 186 -0.40 -0.78 -1.69
CA LEU A 186 0.61 -1.35 -0.81
C LEU A 186 1.68 -0.31 -0.52
N VAL A 187 1.80 0.09 0.74
CA VAL A 187 2.78 1.11 1.18
C VAL A 187 3.89 0.44 1.97
N ILE A 188 5.12 0.53 1.47
CA ILE A 188 6.30 -0.02 2.15
C ILE A 188 6.81 0.98 3.19
N HIS A 189 7.06 0.50 4.40
CA HIS A 189 7.55 1.33 5.50
C HIS A 189 8.64 0.63 6.31
N HIS A 190 9.61 1.42 6.78
CA HIS A 190 10.69 0.93 7.62
C HIS A 190 10.33 0.96 9.10
N THR A 191 10.70 -0.12 9.82
CA THR A 191 10.67 -0.13 11.27
C THR A 191 12.06 0.18 11.85
N SER A 192 12.11 0.50 13.14
CA SER A 192 13.36 0.48 13.91
C SER A 192 13.89 -0.95 14.01
N ALA A 193 15.15 -1.12 14.45
CA ALA A 193 15.73 -2.43 14.75
C ALA A 193 14.92 -3.22 15.82
N ALA A 194 14.21 -2.50 16.71
CA ALA A 194 13.33 -3.09 17.71
C ALA A 194 11.91 -3.42 17.18
N GLY A 195 11.71 -3.37 15.85
CA GLY A 195 10.43 -3.70 15.20
C GLY A 195 9.33 -2.64 15.33
N ARG A 196 9.60 -1.47 15.95
CA ARG A 196 8.61 -0.40 16.04
C ARG A 196 8.51 0.35 14.72
N ILE A 197 7.29 0.60 14.26
CA ILE A 197 7.04 1.45 13.10
C ILE A 197 7.56 2.86 13.42
N ARG A 198 8.38 3.42 12.52
CA ARG A 198 8.94 4.76 12.68
C ARG A 198 7.90 5.81 12.33
N GLY A 199 8.12 7.04 12.80
CA GLY A 199 7.29 8.19 12.48
C GLY A 199 6.02 8.29 13.32
N ALA A 200 5.11 9.10 12.82
CA ALA A 200 3.89 9.47 13.51
C ALA A 200 2.93 8.27 13.72
N THR A 201 2.24 8.25 14.86
CA THR A 201 1.21 7.23 15.14
C THR A 201 0.07 7.25 14.13
N THR A 202 -0.16 8.39 13.50
CA THR A 202 -1.13 8.58 12.40
C THR A 202 -0.89 7.61 11.25
N ILE A 203 0.35 7.27 10.91
CA ILE A 203 0.70 6.31 9.84
C ILE A 203 -0.01 4.97 10.08
N VAL A 204 0.12 4.43 11.29
CA VAL A 204 -0.52 3.16 11.67
C VAL A 204 -2.03 3.29 11.78
N ASN A 205 -2.50 4.45 12.32
CA ASN A 205 -3.92 4.65 12.56
C ASN A 205 -4.72 4.85 11.26
N SER A 206 -4.15 5.53 10.28
CA SER A 206 -4.82 5.80 8.99
C SER A 206 -4.83 4.58 8.06
N ALA A 207 -3.82 3.71 8.11
CA ALA A 207 -3.81 2.51 7.29
C ALA A 207 -5.03 1.63 7.55
N ASP A 208 -5.66 1.10 6.49
CA ASP A 208 -6.76 0.14 6.62
C ASP A 208 -6.28 -1.18 7.21
N GLN A 209 -5.08 -1.61 6.85
CA GLN A 209 -4.42 -2.79 7.38
C GLN A 209 -2.93 -2.51 7.58
N VAL A 210 -2.34 -3.10 8.62
CA VAL A 210 -0.89 -3.08 8.84
C VAL A 210 -0.38 -4.51 8.89
N LEU A 211 0.54 -4.84 7.99
CA LEU A 211 1.26 -6.10 7.95
C LEU A 211 2.69 -5.88 8.45
N SER A 212 3.12 -6.70 9.38
CA SER A 212 4.50 -6.76 9.81
C SER A 212 5.20 -7.94 9.17
N MET A 213 6.40 -7.69 8.63
CA MET A 213 7.25 -8.75 8.10
C MET A 213 8.52 -8.85 8.92
N VAL A 214 8.85 -10.07 9.36
CA VAL A 214 10.03 -10.39 10.17
C VAL A 214 10.86 -11.44 9.44
N LYS A 215 12.17 -11.25 9.45
CA LYS A 215 13.12 -12.29 9.03
C LYS A 215 13.40 -13.21 10.22
N GLU A 216 13.10 -14.49 10.08
CA GLU A 216 13.30 -15.51 11.10
C GLU A 216 14.78 -15.95 11.15
N GLN A 217 15.17 -16.67 12.22
CA GLN A 217 16.54 -17.12 12.42
C GLN A 217 17.01 -18.09 11.33
N ASP A 218 16.11 -18.91 10.79
CA ASP A 218 16.38 -19.83 9.69
C ASP A 218 16.46 -19.18 8.30
N GLY A 219 16.30 -17.86 8.25
CA GLY A 219 16.33 -17.07 7.02
C GLY A 219 14.97 -16.91 6.33
N SER A 220 13.95 -17.66 6.73
CA SER A 220 12.57 -17.46 6.24
C SER A 220 11.98 -16.12 6.71
N ARG A 221 10.80 -15.77 6.22
CA ARG A 221 10.06 -14.56 6.61
C ARG A 221 8.69 -14.95 7.12
N SER A 222 8.28 -14.26 8.17
CA SER A 222 6.90 -14.30 8.66
C SER A 222 6.21 -12.99 8.33
N LEU A 223 5.00 -13.08 7.77
CA LEU A 223 4.10 -11.97 7.54
C LEU A 223 2.87 -12.16 8.44
N TYR A 224 2.57 -11.17 9.26
CA TYR A 224 1.43 -11.23 10.18
C TYR A 224 0.74 -9.88 10.31
N PRO A 225 -0.58 -9.88 10.61
CA PRO A 225 -1.30 -8.64 10.80
C PRO A 225 -0.92 -8.01 12.15
N ALA A 226 -0.36 -6.79 12.11
CA ALA A 226 -0.10 -5.98 13.30
C ALA A 226 -1.32 -5.14 13.69
N LYS A 227 -2.16 -4.76 12.71
CA LYS A 227 -3.45 -4.10 12.90
C LYS A 227 -4.46 -4.76 11.96
N PRO A 228 -5.12 -5.84 12.37
CA PRO A 228 -6.09 -6.51 11.53
C PRO A 228 -7.44 -5.79 11.56
N ARG A 229 -7.99 -5.43 10.40
CA ARG A 229 -9.43 -5.14 10.26
C ARG A 229 -10.23 -6.41 9.97
N ARG A 230 -9.54 -7.47 9.53
CA ARG A 230 -10.10 -8.78 9.18
C ARG A 230 -9.26 -9.88 9.78
N ARG A 231 -9.86 -11.06 9.93
CA ARG A 231 -9.12 -12.25 10.36
C ARG A 231 -8.13 -12.62 9.25
N MET A 232 -6.86 -12.61 9.57
CA MET A 232 -5.76 -13.01 8.70
C MET A 232 -4.82 -13.93 9.47
N ASN A 233 -4.44 -15.04 8.87
CA ASN A 233 -3.47 -15.96 9.46
C ASN A 233 -2.04 -15.45 9.22
N LYS A 234 -1.13 -15.82 10.12
CA LYS A 234 0.31 -15.65 9.89
C LYS A 234 0.69 -16.46 8.64
N LEU A 235 1.45 -15.84 7.75
CA LEU A 235 2.04 -16.50 6.59
C LEU A 235 3.55 -16.62 6.79
N ARG A 236 4.13 -17.78 6.50
CA ARG A 236 5.56 -17.97 6.49
C ARG A 236 6.01 -18.30 5.08
N PHE A 237 7.09 -17.69 4.61
CA PHE A 237 7.60 -17.83 3.25
C PHE A 237 9.10 -17.61 3.17
N ASP A 238 9.69 -17.97 2.04
CA ASP A 238 11.09 -17.71 1.72
C ASP A 238 11.25 -17.29 0.26
N PHE A 239 12.38 -16.65 -0.05
CA PHE A 239 12.83 -16.40 -1.41
C PHE A 239 13.78 -17.51 -1.81
N LYS A 240 13.31 -18.45 -2.65
CA LYS A 240 14.09 -19.59 -3.10
C LYS A 240 14.44 -19.47 -4.57
N LYS A 241 15.63 -19.98 -4.92
CA LYS A 241 15.97 -20.21 -6.32
C LYS A 241 15.21 -21.43 -6.80
N VAL A 242 14.49 -21.28 -7.90
CA VAL A 242 13.70 -22.34 -8.55
C VAL A 242 14.14 -22.46 -10.01
N GLY A 243 14.00 -23.64 -10.61
CA GLY A 243 14.34 -23.89 -12.00
C GLY A 243 15.78 -23.49 -12.36
N ILE A 244 15.95 -22.66 -13.39
CA ILE A 244 17.27 -22.21 -13.88
C ILE A 244 17.78 -20.98 -13.09
N GLY A 245 17.58 -20.99 -11.76
CA GLY A 245 18.14 -19.96 -10.87
C GLY A 245 17.26 -18.71 -10.69
N GLN A 246 16.02 -18.75 -11.11
CA GLN A 246 15.04 -17.70 -10.86
C GLN A 246 14.63 -17.66 -9.38
N LEU A 247 14.36 -16.47 -8.85
CA LEU A 247 13.80 -16.31 -7.51
C LEU A 247 12.29 -16.53 -7.54
N ALA A 248 11.78 -17.21 -6.52
CA ALA A 248 10.35 -17.32 -6.25
C ALA A 248 10.08 -17.04 -4.77
N CYS A 249 8.94 -16.46 -4.47
CA CYS A 249 8.39 -16.32 -3.14
C CYS A 249 7.60 -17.60 -2.83
N VAL A 250 8.12 -18.47 -1.97
CA VAL A 250 7.56 -19.80 -1.72
C VAL A 250 7.02 -19.87 -0.30
N ARG A 251 5.75 -20.26 -0.15
CA ARG A 251 5.12 -20.44 1.15
C ARG A 251 5.70 -21.65 1.89
N HIS A 252 5.87 -21.51 3.19
CA HIS A 252 6.08 -22.62 4.10
C HIS A 252 4.73 -23.00 4.72
N PHE A 253 4.42 -24.29 4.68
CA PHE A 253 3.32 -24.85 5.44
C PHE A 253 3.89 -25.26 6.80
N ASP A 254 3.46 -24.60 7.87
CA ASP A 254 3.64 -25.14 9.21
C ASP A 254 2.66 -26.31 9.31
N PHE A 255 3.14 -27.53 9.26
CA PHE A 255 2.32 -28.68 9.67
C PHE A 255 1.98 -28.44 11.16
N PRO A 256 0.72 -28.52 11.57
CA PRO A 256 0.41 -28.50 12.99
C PRO A 256 1.22 -29.62 13.63
N ASP A 257 1.98 -29.31 14.69
CA ASP A 257 2.57 -30.32 15.54
C ASP A 257 1.40 -31.16 16.05
N TRP A 258 1.38 -32.45 15.70
CA TRP A 258 0.35 -33.41 16.07
C TRP A 258 0.47 -33.86 17.55
N ASP A 259 1.27 -33.13 18.34
CA ASP A 259 1.60 -33.45 19.73
C ASP A 259 0.98 -32.46 20.73
N ASP A 260 -0.29 -32.06 20.54
CA ASP A 260 -1.10 -31.43 21.59
C ASP A 260 -2.54 -32.03 21.63
#